data_f04377aa585daf7495de4f255705c245
#
_entry.id   f04377aa585daf7495de4f255705c245
#
_cell.length_a   1.000
_cell.length_b   1.000
_cell.length_c   1.000
_cell.angle_alpha   90.00
_cell.angle_beta   90.00
_cell.angle_gamma   90.00
#
_symmetry.space_group_name_H-M   'P 1'
#
loop_
_entity.id
_entity.type
_entity.pdbx_description
1 polymer ?
#
loop_
_entity_poly.entity_id
_entity_poly.type
_entity_poly.pdbx_seq_one_letter_code
_entity_poly.pdbx_strand_id
1 'polypeptide(L)'
;KLFSAVIGLFLILSSYANSAEKLSIEKQLVGIVGAISGTVKTETRELKAGDKIYLNETIYAAPGSGTQILLLDQSTFTVGEDSEVVMDTFIFDPETNDGKIVASVKQGSLKVISGLISKKNPDSLTVEVPEGTLGSRGTEFQTIVSKGKTDTLLIGPGKNNTLGMRPGAVLVGNSF
;
A
#
# COMPACT_ATOMS: atom_id res chain seq x y z
N LYS A 1 -60.61 39.81 -44.04
CA LYS A 1 -60.61 38.39 -43.69
C LYS A 1 -59.18 38.11 -43.15
N LEU A 2 -59.13 38.09 -41.86
CA LEU A 2 -57.91 37.84 -41.12
C LEU A 2 -57.68 36.31 -41.06
N PHE A 3 -56.49 35.91 -41.47
CA PHE A 3 -56.01 34.59 -41.10
C PHE A 3 -54.86 34.77 -40.08
N SER A 4 -55.24 34.42 -38.89
CA SER A 4 -54.33 34.42 -37.73
C SER A 4 -53.44 33.16 -37.86
N ALA A 5 -52.18 33.36 -38.13
CA ALA A 5 -51.20 32.28 -38.07
C ALA A 5 -50.70 32.20 -36.62
N VAL A 6 -51.18 31.19 -35.92
CA VAL A 6 -50.64 30.79 -34.61
C VAL A 6 -49.32 30.03 -34.87
N ILE A 7 -48.22 30.72 -34.67
CA ILE A 7 -46.92 30.11 -34.64
C ILE A 7 -46.77 29.41 -33.29
N GLY A 8 -46.95 28.08 -33.32
CA GLY A 8 -46.63 27.25 -32.19
C GLY A 8 -45.11 27.24 -31.93
N LEU A 9 -44.75 27.97 -30.93
CA LEU A 9 -43.37 27.91 -30.38
C LEU A 9 -43.19 26.55 -29.74
N PHE A 10 -42.61 25.62 -30.51
CA PHE A 10 -42.20 24.31 -30.00
C PHE A 10 -40.95 24.56 -29.14
N LEU A 11 -41.15 24.68 -27.82
CA LEU A 11 -40.08 24.65 -26.85
C LEU A 11 -39.48 23.24 -26.86
N ILE A 12 -38.38 23.09 -27.60
CA ILE A 12 -37.49 21.95 -27.50
C ILE A 12 -36.81 22.09 -26.14
N LEU A 13 -37.42 21.48 -25.11
CA LEU A 13 -36.73 21.18 -23.90
C LEU A 13 -35.66 20.13 -24.26
N SER A 14 -34.49 20.60 -24.65
CA SER A 14 -33.29 19.80 -24.66
C SER A 14 -33.04 19.29 -23.26
N SER A 15 -33.43 18.05 -23.00
CA SER A 15 -33.02 17.31 -21.83
C SER A 15 -31.51 17.23 -21.88
N TYR A 16 -30.84 18.17 -21.23
CA TYR A 16 -29.45 17.98 -20.86
C TYR A 16 -29.46 16.82 -19.86
N ALA A 17 -29.32 15.60 -20.39
CA ALA A 17 -28.91 14.48 -19.61
C ALA A 17 -27.58 14.87 -19.00
N ASN A 18 -27.64 15.29 -17.74
CA ASN A 18 -26.47 15.49 -16.91
C ASN A 18 -25.85 14.11 -16.73
N SER A 19 -25.01 13.73 -17.69
CA SER A 19 -24.09 12.63 -17.50
C SER A 19 -23.19 13.07 -16.38
N ALA A 20 -23.59 12.79 -15.16
CA ALA A 20 -22.68 12.77 -14.03
C ALA A 20 -21.63 11.72 -14.43
N GLU A 21 -20.57 12.18 -15.05
CA GLU A 21 -19.37 11.42 -15.31
C GLU A 21 -18.95 10.93 -13.93
N LYS A 22 -19.27 9.66 -13.67
CA LYS A 22 -18.88 8.99 -12.44
C LYS A 22 -17.35 9.03 -12.46
N LEU A 23 -16.79 10.00 -11.75
CA LEU A 23 -15.35 10.13 -11.58
C LEU A 23 -14.90 8.82 -10.93
N SER A 24 -14.54 7.85 -11.76
CA SER A 24 -13.90 6.64 -11.29
C SER A 24 -12.55 7.10 -10.77
N ILE A 25 -12.42 7.22 -9.46
CA ILE A 25 -11.11 7.39 -8.83
C ILE A 25 -10.33 6.16 -9.25
N GLU A 26 -9.42 6.37 -10.19
CA GLU A 26 -8.57 5.30 -10.68
C GLU A 26 -7.70 4.87 -9.49
N LYS A 27 -7.97 3.65 -9.00
CA LYS A 27 -7.25 3.11 -7.86
C LYS A 27 -5.80 2.89 -8.25
N GLN A 28 -4.88 3.54 -7.56
CA GLN A 28 -3.46 3.39 -7.82
C GLN A 28 -2.99 1.99 -7.42
N LEU A 29 -2.49 1.23 -8.39
CA LEU A 29 -1.89 -0.08 -8.17
C LEU A 29 -0.56 0.08 -7.41
N VAL A 30 -0.38 -0.68 -6.35
CA VAL A 30 0.88 -0.70 -5.58
C VAL A 30 1.62 -2.03 -5.66
N GLY A 31 0.91 -3.13 -5.92
CA GLY A 31 1.53 -4.46 -5.98
C GLY A 31 0.52 -5.56 -6.27
N ILE A 32 1.00 -6.79 -6.16
CA ILE A 32 0.21 -8.01 -6.35
C ILE A 32 0.43 -8.99 -5.20
N VAL A 33 -0.57 -9.79 -4.90
CA VAL A 33 -0.47 -10.92 -3.97
C VAL A 33 0.36 -12.02 -4.62
N GLY A 34 1.56 -12.27 -4.10
CA GLY A 34 2.45 -13.34 -4.58
C GLY A 34 2.08 -14.70 -4.02
N ALA A 35 1.82 -14.77 -2.71
CA ALA A 35 1.45 -15.98 -2.01
C ALA A 35 0.45 -15.66 -0.90
N ILE A 36 -0.37 -16.64 -0.54
CA ILE A 36 -1.37 -16.48 0.51
C ILE A 36 -1.57 -17.83 1.22
N SER A 37 -1.79 -17.79 2.52
CA SER A 37 -2.14 -18.92 3.37
C SER A 37 -3.29 -18.51 4.28
N GLY A 38 -4.29 -19.36 4.40
CA GLY A 38 -5.47 -19.10 5.22
C GLY A 38 -6.36 -17.99 4.63
N THR A 39 -7.03 -17.23 5.49
CA THR A 39 -7.97 -16.18 5.12
C THR A 39 -7.34 -14.80 5.24
N VAL A 40 -7.19 -14.13 4.11
CA VAL A 40 -6.72 -12.74 4.03
C VAL A 40 -7.71 -11.95 3.16
N LYS A 41 -8.06 -10.75 3.60
CA LYS A 41 -9.06 -9.90 2.93
C LYS A 41 -8.69 -8.44 2.99
N THR A 42 -9.33 -7.65 2.14
CA THR A 42 -9.45 -6.20 2.28
C THR A 42 -10.82 -5.84 2.85
N GLU A 43 -11.16 -4.55 2.93
CA GLU A 43 -12.50 -4.11 3.33
C GLU A 43 -13.60 -4.62 2.40
N THR A 44 -13.25 -4.91 1.14
CA THR A 44 -14.25 -5.16 0.08
C THR A 44 -14.21 -6.56 -0.50
N ARG A 45 -13.13 -7.32 -0.29
CA ARG A 45 -12.95 -8.64 -0.92
C ARG A 45 -11.99 -9.54 -0.15
N GLU A 46 -12.19 -10.83 -0.28
CA GLU A 46 -11.17 -11.83 0.06
C GLU A 46 -10.09 -11.86 -1.02
N LEU A 47 -8.82 -12.00 -0.60
CA LEU A 47 -7.68 -11.99 -1.49
C LEU A 47 -7.26 -13.40 -1.91
N LYS A 48 -6.72 -13.48 -3.12
CA LYS A 48 -6.12 -14.69 -3.72
C LYS A 48 -4.77 -14.35 -4.34
N ALA A 49 -3.93 -15.35 -4.54
CA ALA A 49 -2.68 -15.17 -5.27
C ALA A 49 -2.95 -14.60 -6.67
N GLY A 50 -2.17 -13.58 -7.05
CA GLY A 50 -2.33 -12.82 -8.28
C GLY A 50 -3.25 -11.60 -8.17
N ASP A 51 -4.00 -11.42 -7.08
CA ASP A 51 -4.85 -10.25 -6.90
C ASP A 51 -4.02 -8.97 -6.80
N LYS A 52 -4.56 -7.90 -7.36
CA LYS A 52 -3.95 -6.56 -7.29
C LYS A 52 -4.23 -5.92 -5.94
N ILE A 53 -3.22 -5.25 -5.41
CA ILE A 53 -3.34 -4.42 -4.19
C ILE A 53 -3.22 -2.96 -4.60
N TYR A 54 -4.10 -2.15 -4.05
CA TYR A 54 -4.20 -0.73 -4.37
C TYR A 54 -3.87 0.14 -3.16
N LEU A 55 -3.49 1.38 -3.45
CA LEU A 55 -3.22 2.39 -2.43
C LEU A 55 -4.44 2.57 -1.51
N ASN A 56 -4.19 2.75 -0.23
CA ASN A 56 -5.18 2.90 0.84
C ASN A 56 -6.08 1.66 1.07
N GLU A 57 -5.77 0.51 0.49
CA GLU A 57 -6.43 -0.73 0.91
C GLU A 57 -5.82 -1.23 2.23
N THR A 58 -6.68 -1.58 3.18
CA THR A 58 -6.27 -2.28 4.41
C THR A 58 -6.28 -3.78 4.16
N ILE A 59 -5.22 -4.43 4.56
CA ILE A 59 -5.06 -5.88 4.44
C ILE A 59 -5.23 -6.49 5.83
N TYR A 60 -6.21 -7.35 5.95
CA TYR A 60 -6.53 -8.09 7.18
C TYR A 60 -6.16 -9.55 7.00
N ALA A 61 -5.25 -10.06 7.83
CA ALA A 61 -4.93 -11.47 7.92
C ALA A 61 -5.54 -12.06 9.19
N ALA A 62 -6.33 -13.11 9.05
CA ALA A 62 -6.95 -13.83 10.16
C ALA A 62 -5.91 -14.63 10.98
N PRO A 63 -6.27 -15.18 12.16
CA PRO A 63 -5.42 -16.10 12.91
C PRO A 63 -4.93 -17.25 12.02
N GLY A 64 -3.65 -17.61 12.12
CA GLY A 64 -3.03 -18.67 11.32
C GLY A 64 -2.92 -18.37 9.82
N SER A 65 -3.16 -17.11 9.43
CA SER A 65 -3.18 -16.69 8.02
C SER A 65 -2.04 -15.72 7.72
N GLY A 66 -1.74 -15.55 6.43
CA GLY A 66 -0.76 -14.57 6.02
C GLY A 66 -0.66 -14.45 4.51
N THR A 67 -0.01 -13.39 4.06
CA THR A 67 0.17 -13.12 2.64
C THR A 67 1.51 -12.47 2.34
N GLN A 68 2.04 -12.75 1.17
CA GLN A 68 3.19 -12.06 0.61
C GLN A 68 2.71 -11.16 -0.53
N ILE A 69 3.09 -9.90 -0.48
CA ILE A 69 2.75 -8.88 -1.48
C ILE A 69 4.04 -8.44 -2.14
N LEU A 70 4.05 -8.50 -3.46
CA LEU A 70 5.15 -8.03 -4.30
C LEU A 70 4.79 -6.63 -4.79
N LEU A 71 5.51 -5.62 -4.34
CA LEU A 71 5.30 -4.23 -4.75
C LEU A 71 5.96 -3.96 -6.11
N LEU A 72 5.50 -2.91 -6.79
CA LEU A 72 6.00 -2.55 -8.13
C LEU A 72 7.47 -2.15 -8.13
N ASP A 73 8.02 -1.67 -7.02
CA ASP A 73 9.44 -1.38 -6.83
C ASP A 73 10.29 -2.61 -6.44
N GLN A 74 9.72 -3.81 -6.53
CA GLN A 74 10.34 -5.08 -6.11
C GLN A 74 10.56 -5.22 -4.59
N SER A 75 9.99 -4.36 -3.77
CA SER A 75 9.87 -4.61 -2.34
C SER A 75 8.93 -5.79 -2.11
N THR A 76 9.22 -6.57 -1.07
CA THR A 76 8.34 -7.66 -0.64
C THR A 76 7.83 -7.38 0.76
N PHE A 77 6.52 -7.38 0.92
CA PHE A 77 5.83 -7.26 2.19
C PHE A 77 5.18 -8.58 2.54
N THR A 78 5.56 -9.16 3.68
CA THR A 78 4.90 -10.36 4.21
C THR A 78 4.10 -9.98 5.44
N VAL A 79 2.79 -10.04 5.30
CA VAL A 79 1.81 -9.78 6.36
C VAL A 79 1.54 -11.10 7.08
N GLY A 80 1.77 -11.14 8.39
CA GLY A 80 1.55 -12.32 9.21
C GLY A 80 0.12 -12.41 9.76
N GLU A 81 -0.09 -13.37 10.64
CA GLU A 81 -1.38 -13.59 11.27
C GLU A 81 -1.83 -12.44 12.17
N ASP A 82 -3.13 -12.35 12.43
CA ASP A 82 -3.76 -11.33 13.28
C ASP A 82 -3.34 -9.89 12.91
N SER A 83 -3.09 -9.65 11.63
CA SER A 83 -2.52 -8.40 11.16
C SER A 83 -3.54 -7.49 10.49
N GLU A 84 -3.32 -6.19 10.70
CA GLU A 84 -3.97 -5.09 9.98
C GLU A 84 -2.90 -4.15 9.46
N VAL A 85 -2.74 -4.10 8.13
CA VAL A 85 -1.69 -3.34 7.43
C VAL A 85 -2.31 -2.50 6.32
N VAL A 86 -1.95 -1.23 6.26
CA VAL A 86 -2.39 -0.28 5.23
C VAL A 86 -1.21 0.19 4.40
N MET A 87 -1.42 0.36 3.09
CA MET A 87 -0.46 1.01 2.18
C MET A 87 -0.86 2.49 2.02
N ASP A 88 -0.25 3.38 2.82
CA ASP A 88 -0.67 4.79 2.91
C ASP A 88 -0.06 5.66 1.79
N THR A 89 1.16 5.34 1.38
CA THR A 89 1.84 6.06 0.30
C THR A 89 2.64 5.08 -0.55
N PHE A 90 2.47 5.19 -1.84
CA PHE A 90 3.30 4.49 -2.81
C PHE A 90 3.54 5.40 -4.02
N ILE A 91 4.74 5.94 -4.11
CA ILE A 91 5.22 6.72 -5.26
C ILE A 91 6.39 5.97 -5.84
N PHE A 92 6.40 5.70 -7.11
CA PHE A 92 7.48 4.98 -7.77
C PHE A 92 7.64 5.42 -9.22
N ASP A 93 8.84 5.85 -9.55
CA ASP A 93 9.28 6.10 -10.92
C ASP A 93 10.18 4.95 -11.37
N PRO A 94 9.73 4.09 -12.28
CA PRO A 94 10.50 2.93 -12.74
C PRO A 94 11.72 3.30 -13.58
N GLU A 95 11.78 4.50 -14.16
CA GLU A 95 12.93 4.93 -14.96
C GLU A 95 14.10 5.37 -14.08
N THR A 96 13.79 6.03 -12.98
CA THR A 96 14.80 6.57 -12.07
C THR A 96 14.96 5.76 -10.79
N ASN A 97 14.03 4.87 -10.45
CA ASN A 97 13.86 4.19 -9.16
C ASN A 97 13.66 5.14 -7.98
N ASP A 98 13.28 6.39 -8.24
CA ASP A 98 12.89 7.32 -7.20
C ASP A 98 11.48 6.99 -6.70
N GLY A 99 11.24 7.31 -5.44
CA GLY A 99 9.94 7.07 -4.87
C GLY A 99 9.88 7.18 -3.36
N LYS A 100 8.71 6.81 -2.84
CA LYS A 100 8.43 6.77 -1.40
C LYS A 100 7.40 5.70 -1.10
N ILE A 101 7.63 4.94 -0.04
CA ILE A 101 6.71 3.95 0.50
C ILE A 101 6.42 4.31 1.95
N VAL A 102 5.14 4.40 2.29
CA VAL A 102 4.68 4.46 3.68
C VAL A 102 3.62 3.39 3.87
N ALA A 103 3.82 2.53 4.85
CA ALA A 103 2.84 1.53 5.27
C ALA A 103 2.58 1.68 6.76
N SER A 104 1.35 1.46 7.20
CA SER A 104 0.97 1.45 8.61
C SER A 104 0.65 0.03 9.05
N VAL A 105 1.23 -0.39 10.18
CA VAL A 105 0.87 -1.63 10.88
C VAL A 105 0.10 -1.25 12.12
N LYS A 106 -1.21 -1.53 12.14
CA LYS A 106 -2.07 -1.23 13.29
C LYS A 106 -1.96 -2.32 14.35
N GLN A 107 -1.85 -3.56 13.91
CA GLN A 107 -1.58 -4.73 14.75
C GLN A 107 -1.01 -5.88 13.92
N GLY A 108 -0.46 -6.90 14.58
CA GLY A 108 0.08 -8.11 13.96
C GLY A 108 1.52 -7.91 13.50
N SER A 109 1.92 -8.56 12.42
CA SER A 109 3.30 -8.52 11.96
C SER A 109 3.44 -8.17 10.49
N LEU A 110 4.49 -7.39 10.18
CA LEU A 110 4.92 -7.07 8.84
C LEU A 110 6.43 -7.33 8.72
N LYS A 111 6.79 -8.22 7.79
CA LYS A 111 8.18 -8.40 7.36
C LYS A 111 8.37 -7.67 6.04
N VAL A 112 9.43 -6.89 5.95
CA VAL A 112 9.77 -6.09 4.78
C VAL A 112 11.12 -6.52 4.24
N ILE A 113 11.17 -6.75 2.93
CA ILE A 113 12.41 -6.84 2.15
C ILE A 113 12.42 -5.63 1.22
N SER A 114 13.39 -4.75 1.39
CA SER A 114 13.49 -3.50 0.64
C SER A 114 13.80 -3.70 -0.84
N GLY A 115 13.07 -3.01 -1.70
CA GLY A 115 13.22 -3.01 -3.15
C GLY A 115 14.08 -1.87 -3.70
N LEU A 116 13.73 -1.43 -4.92
CA LEU A 116 14.51 -0.46 -5.70
C LEU A 116 14.51 0.93 -5.08
N ILE A 117 13.38 1.39 -4.56
CA ILE A 117 13.23 2.71 -3.93
C ILE A 117 14.24 2.86 -2.77
N SER A 118 14.20 1.93 -1.82
CA SER A 118 15.09 1.99 -0.64
C SER A 118 16.55 1.72 -0.96
N LYS A 119 16.84 0.94 -2.00
CA LYS A 119 18.22 0.72 -2.46
C LYS A 119 18.84 1.99 -3.03
N LYS A 120 18.02 2.81 -3.71
CA LYS A 120 18.47 4.09 -4.26
C LYS A 120 18.52 5.17 -3.17
N ASN A 121 17.43 5.36 -2.46
CA ASN A 121 17.28 6.39 -1.44
C ASN A 121 16.95 5.73 -0.10
N PRO A 122 17.94 5.45 0.73
CA PRO A 122 17.71 5.05 2.12
C PRO A 122 16.82 6.10 2.80
N ASP A 123 15.91 5.69 3.65
CA ASP A 123 14.87 6.50 4.31
C ASP A 123 13.60 6.75 3.48
N SER A 124 13.52 6.27 2.23
CA SER A 124 12.30 6.38 1.40
C SER A 124 11.25 5.31 1.70
N LEU A 125 11.55 4.33 2.56
CA LEU A 125 10.61 3.34 3.04
C LEU A 125 10.41 3.52 4.54
N THR A 126 9.18 3.82 4.93
CA THR A 126 8.78 4.02 6.32
C THR A 126 7.64 3.07 6.66
N VAL A 127 7.71 2.46 7.84
CA VAL A 127 6.60 1.70 8.44
C VAL A 127 6.15 2.45 9.68
N GLU A 128 4.90 2.87 9.69
CA GLU A 128 4.25 3.51 10.84
C GLU A 128 3.65 2.43 11.74
N VAL A 129 3.85 2.58 13.03
CA VAL A 129 3.31 1.72 14.08
C VAL A 129 2.69 2.59 15.16
N PRO A 130 1.83 2.07 16.06
CA PRO A 130 1.18 2.89 17.09
C PRO A 130 2.15 3.68 17.97
N GLU A 131 3.35 3.15 18.22
CA GLU A 131 4.35 3.77 19.09
C GLU A 131 5.34 4.68 18.36
N GLY A 132 5.29 4.74 17.01
CA GLY A 132 6.22 5.58 16.26
C GLY A 132 6.40 5.19 14.80
N THR A 133 7.59 5.46 14.27
CA THR A 133 7.94 5.18 12.88
C THR A 133 9.23 4.38 12.77
N LEU A 134 9.28 3.49 11.78
CA LEU A 134 10.43 2.66 11.46
C LEU A 134 10.91 3.02 10.04
N GLY A 135 12.06 3.64 9.93
CA GLY A 135 12.70 3.94 8.64
C GLY A 135 13.63 2.81 8.23
N SER A 136 13.51 2.32 7.01
CA SER A 136 14.34 1.24 6.47
C SER A 136 15.46 1.77 5.57
N ARG A 137 16.68 1.35 5.83
CA ARG A 137 17.85 1.67 5.00
C ARG A 137 18.37 0.43 4.29
N GLY A 138 17.69 0.04 3.21
CA GLY A 138 18.14 -1.04 2.33
C GLY A 138 18.31 -2.36 3.07
N THR A 139 17.29 -2.84 3.77
CA THR A 139 17.40 -3.97 4.69
C THR A 139 16.19 -4.90 4.60
N GLU A 140 16.34 -6.04 5.26
CA GLU A 140 15.25 -6.94 5.62
C GLU A 140 14.99 -6.82 7.12
N PHE A 141 13.77 -6.51 7.50
CA PHE A 141 13.36 -6.41 8.90
C PHE A 141 11.94 -6.91 9.10
N GLN A 142 11.60 -7.23 10.31
CA GLN A 142 10.25 -7.59 10.73
C GLN A 142 9.84 -6.73 11.93
N THR A 143 8.60 -6.25 11.91
CA THR A 143 7.97 -5.61 13.06
C THR A 143 6.76 -6.42 13.50
N ILE A 144 6.52 -6.45 14.82
CA ILE A 144 5.39 -7.09 15.45
C ILE A 144 4.75 -6.07 16.40
N VAL A 145 3.49 -5.77 16.14
CA VAL A 145 2.67 -4.83 16.94
C VAL A 145 1.64 -5.60 17.72
N SER A 146 1.71 -5.56 19.03
CA SER A 146 0.76 -6.22 19.93
C SER A 146 0.53 -5.41 21.21
N LYS A 147 -0.74 -5.13 21.54
CA LYS A 147 -1.21 -4.54 22.81
C LYS A 147 -0.32 -3.42 23.37
N GLY A 148 -0.07 -2.38 22.56
CA GLY A 148 0.72 -1.21 22.99
C GLY A 148 2.23 -1.45 23.06
N LYS A 149 2.72 -2.42 22.30
CA LYS A 149 4.14 -2.73 22.19
C LYS A 149 4.48 -3.05 20.74
N THR A 150 5.57 -2.44 20.27
CA THR A 150 6.16 -2.77 18.97
C THR A 150 7.55 -3.36 19.16
N ASP A 151 7.74 -4.58 18.68
CA ASP A 151 9.05 -5.22 18.59
C ASP A 151 9.53 -5.18 17.15
N THR A 152 10.79 -4.80 16.92
CA THR A 152 11.38 -4.76 15.59
C THR A 152 12.69 -5.54 15.56
N LEU A 153 12.79 -6.46 14.60
CA LEU A 153 13.96 -7.29 14.38
C LEU A 153 14.58 -6.93 13.02
N LEU A 154 15.84 -6.50 13.03
CA LEU A 154 16.66 -6.38 11.83
C LEU A 154 17.17 -7.78 11.45
N ILE A 155 16.77 -8.27 10.27
CA ILE A 155 17.14 -9.62 9.81
C ILE A 155 18.44 -9.57 9.01
N GLY A 156 18.64 -8.54 8.19
CA GLY A 156 19.90 -8.37 7.49
C GLY A 156 19.85 -7.39 6.31
N PRO A 157 20.99 -7.17 5.65
CA PRO A 157 22.30 -7.70 5.95
C PRO A 157 22.96 -7.08 7.18
N GLY A 158 23.59 -7.89 8.02
CA GLY A 158 24.32 -7.43 9.19
C GLY A 158 25.71 -6.85 8.85
N LYS A 159 26.36 -6.23 9.86
CA LYS A 159 27.70 -5.60 9.70
C LYS A 159 28.78 -6.57 9.24
N ASN A 160 28.67 -7.83 9.60
CA ASN A 160 29.66 -8.88 9.31
C ASN A 160 29.20 -9.83 8.20
N ASN A 161 28.37 -9.35 7.25
CA ASN A 161 27.93 -10.20 6.16
C ASN A 161 29.10 -10.55 5.23
N THR A 162 29.15 -11.81 4.81
CA THR A 162 30.24 -12.34 3.95
C THR A 162 30.04 -11.96 2.46
N LEU A 163 28.92 -11.35 2.10
CA LEU A 163 28.56 -10.99 0.73
C LEU A 163 29.04 -9.58 0.35
N GLY A 164 29.71 -8.85 1.24
CA GLY A 164 30.16 -7.48 1.01
C GLY A 164 29.01 -6.47 0.83
N MET A 165 27.81 -6.81 1.24
CA MET A 165 26.65 -5.92 1.15
C MET A 165 26.76 -4.81 2.19
N ARG A 166 26.22 -3.64 1.87
CA ARG A 166 26.08 -2.58 2.87
C ARG A 166 25.22 -3.08 4.03
N PRO A 167 25.64 -2.91 5.29
CA PRO A 167 24.80 -3.24 6.43
C PRO A 167 23.51 -2.47 6.37
N GLY A 168 22.39 -3.17 6.54
CA GLY A 168 21.08 -2.55 6.67
C GLY A 168 20.92 -1.88 8.03
N ALA A 169 19.99 -0.97 8.14
CA ALA A 169 19.60 -0.34 9.39
C ALA A 169 18.09 -0.10 9.43
N VAL A 170 17.53 -0.15 10.63
CA VAL A 170 16.18 0.33 10.92
C VAL A 170 16.31 1.49 11.92
N LEU A 171 15.77 2.63 11.54
CA LEU A 171 15.69 3.82 12.38
C LEU A 171 14.34 3.80 13.10
N VAL A 172 14.37 3.99 14.41
CA VAL A 172 13.15 4.05 15.22
C VAL A 172 12.96 5.49 15.68
N GLY A 173 11.83 6.09 15.29
CA GLY A 173 11.39 7.40 15.72
C GLY A 173 10.17 7.29 16.62
N ASN A 174 10.11 8.04 17.70
CA ASN A 174 8.92 8.13 18.54
C ASN A 174 7.95 9.16 17.94
N SER A 175 6.66 8.85 17.96
CA SER A 175 5.61 9.85 17.80
C SER A 175 5.43 10.57 19.14
N PHE A 176 5.82 11.83 19.22
CA PHE A 176 5.47 12.73 20.32
C PHE A 176 4.28 13.58 19.92
#